data_1e48b7505053834d7052e0d665188425
#
_entry.id   1e48b7505053834d7052e0d665188425
#
_cell.length_a   1.000
_cell.length_b   1.000
_cell.length_c   1.000
_cell.angle_alpha   90.00
_cell.angle_beta   90.00
_cell.angle_gamma   90.00
#
_symmetry.space_group_name_H-M   'P 1'
#
loop_
_entity.id
_entity.type
_entity.pdbx_description
1 polymer ?
#
loop_
_entity_poly.entity_id
_entity_poly.type
_entity_poly.pdbx_seq_one_letter_code
_entity_poly.pdbx_strand_id
1 'polypeptide(L)'
;SAHDEVRGTIWWYFVIAALPWSLFLPRALYKIINEPKQAEAIEELPKGLASYLVCWMIAPMVLFTFAGNILPAYVLPGIPGVALLLGFAWRNSRLPGLHAIALSIPLLLIATVIVLNFGPDKDKSERWLLAQRSESLPTYYWQHQPFSARFYSAGQADKIQSLTEVKSGDFYLVANNRLVKTEFADCEALANNKYRGLL
;
A
#
# COMPACT_ATOMS: atom_id res chain seq x y z
N SER A 1 -13.42 9.26 -13.50
CA SER A 1 -12.98 9.15 -12.10
C SER A 1 -11.48 8.91 -12.04
N ALA A 2 -10.83 9.16 -10.90
CA ALA A 2 -9.37 9.05 -10.76
C ALA A 2 -8.86 7.59 -10.81
N HIS A 3 -9.72 6.62 -10.92
CA HIS A 3 -9.42 5.19 -10.84
C HIS A 3 -10.13 4.37 -11.93
N ASP A 4 -10.41 5.00 -13.08
CA ASP A 4 -11.00 4.28 -14.22
C ASP A 4 -9.90 3.47 -14.92
N GLU A 5 -9.87 2.18 -14.63
CA GLU A 5 -8.92 1.23 -15.18
C GLU A 5 -9.57 0.38 -16.29
N VAL A 6 -8.75 -0.12 -17.20
CA VAL A 6 -9.23 -1.05 -18.25
C VAL A 6 -9.71 -2.34 -17.58
N ARG A 7 -10.86 -2.86 -18.06
CA ARG A 7 -11.39 -4.14 -17.55
C ARG A 7 -10.35 -5.24 -17.65
N GLY A 8 -10.21 -6.02 -16.59
CA GLY A 8 -9.21 -7.09 -16.52
C GLY A 8 -7.83 -6.65 -16.00
N THR A 9 -7.57 -5.37 -15.74
CA THR A 9 -6.28 -4.88 -15.15
C THR A 9 -5.95 -5.57 -13.83
N ILE A 10 -6.96 -6.06 -13.10
CA ILE A 10 -6.78 -6.82 -11.85
C ILE A 10 -5.85 -8.02 -12.00
N TRP A 11 -5.81 -8.68 -13.16
CA TRP A 11 -4.93 -9.82 -13.41
C TRP A 11 -3.47 -9.42 -13.45
N TRP A 12 -3.15 -8.24 -14.00
CA TRP A 12 -1.81 -7.68 -13.97
C TRP A 12 -1.40 -7.29 -12.55
N TYR A 13 -2.30 -6.66 -11.81
CA TYR A 13 -2.06 -6.34 -10.40
C TYR A 13 -1.77 -7.59 -9.59
N PHE A 14 -2.48 -8.69 -9.85
CA PHE A 14 -2.23 -9.98 -9.20
C PHE A 14 -0.84 -10.52 -9.53
N VAL A 15 -0.45 -10.57 -10.80
CA VAL A 15 0.88 -11.07 -11.22
C VAL A 15 1.99 -10.25 -10.56
N ILE A 16 1.86 -8.92 -10.54
CA ILE A 16 2.85 -8.01 -9.95
C ILE A 16 2.88 -8.15 -8.43
N ALA A 17 1.73 -8.15 -7.77
CA ALA A 17 1.65 -8.25 -6.31
C ALA A 17 2.15 -9.59 -5.77
N ALA A 18 2.02 -10.66 -6.55
CA ALA A 18 2.51 -11.99 -6.20
C ALA A 18 3.98 -12.24 -6.59
N LEU A 19 4.70 -11.25 -7.17
CA LEU A 19 6.13 -11.41 -7.49
C LEU A 19 6.98 -11.59 -6.21
N PRO A 20 8.04 -12.39 -6.28
CA PRO A 20 8.50 -13.21 -7.41
C PRO A 20 7.76 -14.55 -7.54
N TRP A 21 6.82 -14.83 -6.66
CA TRP A 21 6.15 -16.13 -6.51
C TRP A 21 5.23 -16.44 -7.69
N SER A 22 4.66 -15.42 -8.34
CA SER A 22 3.82 -15.59 -9.54
C SER A 22 4.55 -16.31 -10.68
N LEU A 23 5.88 -16.18 -10.78
CA LEU A 23 6.69 -16.89 -11.78
C LEU A 23 6.70 -18.41 -11.60
N PHE A 24 6.47 -18.88 -10.39
CA PHE A 24 6.44 -20.30 -10.07
C PHE A 24 5.02 -20.91 -10.17
N LEU A 25 3.98 -20.09 -10.25
CA LEU A 25 2.60 -20.56 -10.32
C LEU A 25 2.32 -21.52 -11.48
N PRO A 26 2.76 -21.24 -12.73
CA PRO A 26 2.50 -22.16 -13.84
C PRO A 26 3.06 -23.55 -13.59
N ARG A 27 4.29 -23.61 -13.02
CA ARG A 27 4.94 -24.89 -12.69
C ARG A 27 4.26 -25.60 -11.52
N ALA A 28 3.78 -24.83 -10.54
CA ALA A 28 3.02 -25.38 -9.42
C ALA A 28 1.72 -26.03 -9.88
N LEU A 29 0.95 -25.31 -10.70
CA LEU A 29 -0.29 -25.78 -11.29
C LEU A 29 -0.06 -27.02 -12.17
N TYR A 30 0.95 -27.00 -13.04
CA TYR A 30 1.33 -28.14 -13.86
C TYR A 30 1.60 -29.39 -12.99
N LYS A 31 2.39 -29.23 -11.92
CA LYS A 31 2.73 -30.32 -11.00
C LYS A 31 1.49 -30.89 -10.31
N ILE A 32 0.61 -30.04 -9.81
CA ILE A 32 -0.61 -30.44 -9.13
C ILE A 32 -1.56 -31.21 -10.07
N ILE A 33 -1.65 -30.78 -11.33
CA ILE A 33 -2.55 -31.38 -12.32
C ILE A 33 -2.02 -32.75 -12.80
N ASN A 34 -0.71 -32.82 -13.05
CA ASN A 34 -0.12 -34.00 -13.72
C ASN A 34 0.48 -35.04 -12.76
N GLU A 35 0.67 -34.68 -11.48
CA GLU A 35 1.21 -35.58 -10.46
C GLU A 35 0.23 -35.76 -9.28
N PRO A 36 -1.05 -36.11 -9.52
CA PRO A 36 -2.06 -36.16 -8.47
C PRO A 36 -1.74 -37.21 -7.38
N LYS A 37 -1.05 -38.30 -7.73
CA LYS A 37 -0.63 -39.34 -6.77
C LYS A 37 0.34 -38.85 -5.71
N GLN A 38 1.17 -37.86 -6.01
CA GLN A 38 2.01 -37.20 -4.99
C GLN A 38 1.22 -36.22 -4.12
N ALA A 39 0.11 -35.71 -4.63
CA ALA A 39 -0.82 -34.88 -3.89
C ALA A 39 -1.68 -35.68 -2.92
N GLU A 40 -2.03 -36.94 -3.28
CA GLU A 40 -2.88 -37.83 -2.50
C GLU A 40 -2.09 -38.73 -1.51
N ALA A 41 -0.75 -38.80 -1.65
CA ALA A 41 0.11 -39.68 -0.82
C ALA A 41 0.22 -39.22 0.66
N ILE A 42 -0.43 -38.13 1.05
CA ILE A 42 -0.59 -37.72 2.44
C ILE A 42 -2.03 -38.03 2.84
N GLU A 43 -2.24 -39.11 3.54
CA GLU A 43 -3.53 -39.55 4.11
C GLU A 43 -4.22 -38.46 4.97
N GLU A 44 -3.51 -37.41 5.34
CA GLU A 44 -3.98 -36.36 6.24
C GLU A 44 -4.56 -35.13 5.54
N LEU A 45 -4.39 -34.95 4.20
CA LEU A 45 -4.89 -33.78 3.52
C LEU A 45 -6.30 -33.98 2.93
N PRO A 46 -7.21 -33.00 3.13
CA PRO A 46 -8.57 -33.11 2.59
C PRO A 46 -8.58 -33.24 1.07
N LYS A 47 -9.37 -34.18 0.55
CA LYS A 47 -9.65 -34.28 -0.89
C LYS A 47 -10.21 -32.95 -1.38
N GLY A 48 -9.69 -32.45 -2.51
CA GLY A 48 -10.12 -31.16 -3.09
C GLY A 48 -9.40 -29.92 -2.54
N LEU A 49 -8.43 -30.08 -1.62
CA LEU A 49 -7.67 -28.94 -1.10
C LEU A 49 -7.01 -28.10 -2.21
N ALA A 50 -6.41 -28.76 -3.20
CA ALA A 50 -5.76 -28.07 -4.32
C ALA A 50 -6.78 -27.23 -5.12
N SER A 51 -7.95 -27.79 -5.42
CA SER A 51 -9.03 -27.06 -6.11
C SER A 51 -9.54 -25.88 -5.29
N TYR A 52 -9.70 -26.08 -3.99
CA TYR A 52 -10.07 -25.02 -3.06
C TYR A 52 -9.06 -23.85 -3.09
N LEU A 53 -7.75 -24.15 -3.00
CA LEU A 53 -6.69 -23.16 -3.02
C LEU A 53 -6.64 -22.40 -4.36
N VAL A 54 -6.85 -23.08 -5.49
CA VAL A 54 -6.95 -22.44 -6.80
C VAL A 54 -8.16 -21.52 -6.86
N CYS A 55 -9.33 -21.97 -6.42
CA CYS A 55 -10.53 -21.13 -6.36
C CYS A 55 -10.32 -19.91 -5.46
N TRP A 56 -9.74 -20.10 -4.29
CA TRP A 56 -9.45 -19.00 -3.38
C TRP A 56 -8.51 -17.97 -4.01
N MET A 57 -7.42 -18.44 -4.63
CA MET A 57 -6.47 -17.57 -5.34
C MET A 57 -7.14 -16.75 -6.43
N ILE A 58 -8.02 -17.37 -7.25
CA ILE A 58 -8.60 -16.75 -8.45
C ILE A 58 -9.85 -15.90 -8.13
N ALA A 59 -10.55 -16.18 -7.05
CA ALA A 59 -11.84 -15.54 -6.72
C ALA A 59 -11.81 -14.00 -6.78
N PRO A 60 -10.83 -13.28 -6.20
CA PRO A 60 -10.78 -11.83 -6.29
C PRO A 60 -10.65 -11.33 -7.73
N MET A 61 -9.83 -11.98 -8.57
CA MET A 61 -9.63 -11.59 -9.96
C MET A 61 -10.90 -11.78 -10.78
N VAL A 62 -11.59 -12.92 -10.62
CA VAL A 62 -12.87 -13.17 -11.29
C VAL A 62 -13.90 -12.14 -10.88
N LEU A 63 -14.04 -11.88 -9.57
CA LEU A 63 -15.00 -10.91 -9.04
C LEU A 63 -14.78 -9.51 -9.60
N PHE A 64 -13.54 -9.05 -9.67
CA PHE A 64 -13.22 -7.68 -10.09
C PHE A 64 -12.85 -7.53 -11.56
N THR A 65 -12.91 -8.61 -12.38
CA THR A 65 -12.58 -8.55 -13.81
C THR A 65 -13.41 -7.49 -14.57
N PHE A 66 -14.68 -7.35 -14.21
CA PHE A 66 -15.62 -6.44 -14.87
C PHE A 66 -15.75 -5.08 -14.19
N ALA A 67 -15.12 -4.89 -13.02
CA ALA A 67 -15.15 -3.62 -12.33
C ALA A 67 -14.27 -2.59 -13.06
N GLY A 68 -14.77 -1.37 -13.21
CA GLY A 68 -14.02 -0.25 -13.80
C GLY A 68 -13.23 0.56 -12.79
N ASN A 69 -13.60 0.47 -11.51
CA ASN A 69 -12.91 1.17 -10.41
C ASN A 69 -12.16 0.14 -9.56
N ILE A 70 -10.87 -0.07 -9.85
CA ILE A 70 -10.07 -1.14 -9.28
C ILE A 70 -8.85 -0.54 -8.57
N LEU A 71 -8.60 -1.01 -7.34
CA LEU A 71 -7.37 -0.72 -6.61
C LEU A 71 -6.46 -1.96 -6.61
N PRO A 72 -5.12 -1.78 -6.68
CA PRO A 72 -4.17 -2.89 -6.59
C PRO A 72 -4.35 -3.75 -5.33
N ALA A 73 -4.84 -3.17 -4.23
CA ALA A 73 -5.09 -3.88 -2.98
C ALA A 73 -6.19 -4.96 -3.07
N TYR A 74 -7.04 -4.93 -4.10
CA TYR A 74 -8.12 -5.91 -4.25
C TYR A 74 -7.64 -7.33 -4.59
N VAL A 75 -6.37 -7.50 -4.98
CA VAL A 75 -5.76 -8.82 -5.18
C VAL A 75 -5.29 -9.47 -3.88
N LEU A 76 -5.10 -8.69 -2.80
CA LEU A 76 -4.53 -9.17 -1.54
C LEU A 76 -5.26 -10.40 -0.94
N PRO A 77 -6.60 -10.51 -0.98
CA PRO A 77 -7.29 -11.69 -0.49
C PRO A 77 -6.90 -13.00 -1.20
N GLY A 78 -6.41 -12.93 -2.44
CA GLY A 78 -5.93 -14.09 -3.20
C GLY A 78 -4.49 -14.51 -2.87
N ILE A 79 -3.67 -13.63 -2.30
CA ILE A 79 -2.24 -13.89 -2.04
C ILE A 79 -2.02 -15.06 -1.07
N PRO A 80 -2.77 -15.21 0.04
CA PRO A 80 -2.65 -16.40 0.89
C PRO A 80 -2.89 -17.70 0.13
N GLY A 81 -3.86 -17.72 -0.80
CA GLY A 81 -4.11 -18.85 -1.69
C GLY A 81 -2.89 -19.22 -2.54
N VAL A 82 -2.18 -18.21 -3.09
CA VAL A 82 -0.91 -18.40 -3.81
C VAL A 82 0.14 -19.06 -2.92
N ALA A 83 0.36 -18.54 -1.72
CA ALA A 83 1.38 -19.02 -0.80
C ALA A 83 1.12 -20.49 -0.40
N LEU A 84 -0.12 -20.82 -0.06
CA LEU A 84 -0.53 -22.17 0.30
C LEU A 84 -0.43 -23.13 -0.88
N LEU A 85 -0.82 -22.70 -2.09
CA LEU A 85 -0.73 -23.51 -3.30
C LEU A 85 0.72 -23.87 -3.64
N LEU A 86 1.62 -22.89 -3.54
CA LEU A 86 3.05 -23.10 -3.75
C LEU A 86 3.64 -24.04 -2.68
N GLY A 87 3.32 -23.81 -1.41
CA GLY A 87 3.70 -24.70 -0.32
C GLY A 87 3.21 -26.13 -0.54
N PHE A 88 1.97 -26.28 -0.99
CA PHE A 88 1.39 -27.58 -1.33
C PHE A 88 2.12 -28.26 -2.49
N ALA A 89 2.41 -27.54 -3.59
CA ALA A 89 3.09 -28.07 -4.77
C ALA A 89 4.53 -28.54 -4.50
N TRP A 90 5.24 -27.87 -3.58
CA TRP A 90 6.66 -28.16 -3.31
C TRP A 90 6.96 -28.74 -1.93
N ARG A 91 5.95 -29.16 -1.18
CA ARG A 91 6.12 -29.73 0.16
C ARG A 91 7.17 -30.86 0.24
N ASN A 92 7.28 -31.68 -0.82
CA ASN A 92 8.18 -32.82 -0.91
C ASN A 92 9.42 -32.56 -1.79
N SER A 93 9.64 -31.31 -2.20
CA SER A 93 10.72 -30.96 -3.11
C SER A 93 11.63 -29.92 -2.48
N ARG A 94 12.94 -30.15 -2.53
CA ARG A 94 13.93 -29.12 -2.19
C ARG A 94 14.20 -28.29 -3.44
N LEU A 95 13.74 -27.05 -3.49
CA LEU A 95 14.14 -26.10 -4.51
C LEU A 95 15.38 -25.35 -3.99
N PRO A 96 16.56 -25.57 -4.58
CA PRO A 96 17.75 -24.82 -4.21
C PRO A 96 17.50 -23.32 -4.46
N GLY A 97 17.85 -22.48 -3.51
CA GLY A 97 17.64 -21.02 -3.62
C GLY A 97 16.26 -20.50 -3.19
N LEU A 98 15.27 -21.36 -2.93
CA LEU A 98 13.93 -20.92 -2.49
C LEU A 98 13.98 -20.09 -1.20
N HIS A 99 14.83 -20.49 -0.25
CA HIS A 99 15.02 -19.75 0.99
C HIS A 99 15.64 -18.37 0.77
N ALA A 100 16.57 -18.23 -0.18
CA ALA A 100 17.16 -16.94 -0.53
C ALA A 100 16.11 -16.01 -1.14
N ILE A 101 15.24 -16.51 -2.02
CA ILE A 101 14.12 -15.75 -2.58
C ILE A 101 13.12 -15.38 -1.47
N ALA A 102 12.78 -16.30 -0.56
CA ALA A 102 11.89 -16.03 0.55
C ALA A 102 12.43 -14.94 1.48
N LEU A 103 13.73 -14.96 1.78
CA LEU A 103 14.39 -13.95 2.62
C LEU A 103 14.53 -12.60 1.91
N SER A 104 14.61 -12.55 0.58
CA SER A 104 14.74 -11.30 -0.16
C SER A 104 13.54 -10.35 0.05
N ILE A 105 12.33 -10.89 0.20
CA ILE A 105 11.11 -10.10 0.38
C ILE A 105 11.12 -9.31 1.70
N PRO A 106 11.28 -9.94 2.89
CA PRO A 106 11.33 -9.19 4.15
C PRO A 106 12.52 -8.23 4.18
N LEU A 107 13.67 -8.57 3.61
CA LEU A 107 14.81 -7.67 3.52
C LEU A 107 14.49 -6.44 2.66
N LEU A 108 13.82 -6.61 1.53
CA LEU A 108 13.41 -5.52 0.65
C LEU A 108 12.35 -4.64 1.34
N LEU A 109 11.42 -5.22 2.08
CA LEU A 109 10.45 -4.47 2.89
C LEU A 109 11.14 -3.65 3.97
N ILE A 110 12.08 -4.23 4.71
CA ILE A 110 12.86 -3.53 5.72
C ILE A 110 13.64 -2.38 5.09
N ALA A 111 14.34 -2.64 3.97
CA ALA A 111 15.07 -1.61 3.23
C ALA A 111 14.14 -0.48 2.78
N THR A 112 12.95 -0.80 2.28
CA THR A 112 11.94 0.19 1.88
C THR A 112 11.49 1.04 3.06
N VAL A 113 11.21 0.43 4.21
CA VAL A 113 10.85 1.15 5.45
C VAL A 113 11.97 2.09 5.88
N ILE A 114 13.22 1.62 5.83
CA ILE A 114 14.39 2.44 6.17
C ILE A 114 14.52 3.64 5.21
N VAL A 115 14.41 3.41 3.90
CA VAL A 115 14.49 4.47 2.89
C VAL A 115 13.38 5.49 3.06
N LEU A 116 12.15 5.06 3.33
CA LEU A 116 11.01 5.97 3.53
C LEU A 116 11.12 6.81 4.81
N ASN A 117 11.72 6.27 5.88
CA ASN A 117 11.84 6.98 7.16
C ASN A 117 13.12 7.82 7.28
N PHE A 118 14.22 7.38 6.69
CA PHE A 118 15.55 8.00 6.84
C PHE A 118 16.16 8.49 5.53
N GLY A 119 15.52 8.18 4.39
CA GLY A 119 15.99 8.58 3.07
C GLY A 119 15.81 10.08 2.78
N PRO A 120 16.27 10.54 1.61
CA PRO A 120 16.23 11.95 1.20
C PRO A 120 14.80 12.51 1.06
N ASP A 121 13.81 11.66 1.01
CA ASP A 121 12.40 12.02 0.84
C ASP A 121 11.61 12.13 2.16
N LYS A 122 12.26 11.93 3.31
CA LYS A 122 11.63 12.03 4.64
C LYS A 122 10.93 13.38 4.85
N ASP A 123 11.53 14.47 4.34
CA ASP A 123 11.03 15.82 4.50
C ASP A 123 9.81 16.14 3.61
N LYS A 124 9.44 15.22 2.71
CA LYS A 124 8.24 15.36 1.86
C LYS A 124 6.95 14.97 2.58
N SER A 125 7.05 14.39 3.76
CA SER A 125 5.91 13.85 4.51
C SER A 125 5.19 14.92 5.33
N GLU A 126 3.88 14.78 5.50
CA GLU A 126 3.10 15.59 6.45
C GLU A 126 3.57 15.40 7.90
N ARG A 127 4.09 14.20 8.23
CA ARG A 127 4.69 13.92 9.54
C ARG A 127 5.83 14.88 9.87
N TRP A 128 6.74 15.09 8.93
CA TRP A 128 7.87 15.99 9.11
C TRP A 128 7.39 17.45 9.26
N LEU A 129 6.44 17.87 8.40
CA LEU A 129 5.91 19.23 8.44
C LEU A 129 5.22 19.54 9.77
N LEU A 130 4.38 18.62 10.25
CA LEU A 130 3.66 18.76 11.52
C LEU A 130 4.58 18.64 12.75
N ALA A 131 5.73 17.98 12.64
CA ALA A 131 6.70 17.88 13.71
C ALA A 131 7.42 19.22 14.00
N GLN A 132 7.35 20.17 13.07
CA GLN A 132 7.92 21.52 13.25
C GLN A 132 7.00 22.46 14.04
N ARG A 133 5.74 22.09 14.28
CA ARG A 133 4.78 22.91 15.03
C ARG A 133 4.94 22.73 16.54
N SER A 134 4.56 23.76 17.30
CA SER A 134 4.28 23.61 18.73
C SER A 134 2.90 23.01 18.94
N GLU A 135 2.76 22.03 19.84
CA GLU A 135 1.45 21.40 20.15
C GLU A 135 0.46 22.39 20.85
N SER A 136 0.96 23.50 21.33
CA SER A 136 0.14 24.51 22.05
C SER A 136 -0.75 25.35 21.14
N LEU A 137 -0.45 25.45 19.84
CA LEU A 137 -1.17 26.28 18.91
C LEU A 137 -2.05 25.44 17.96
N PRO A 138 -3.28 25.92 17.64
CA PRO A 138 -4.14 25.26 16.69
C PRO A 138 -3.52 25.25 15.29
N THR A 139 -3.77 24.19 14.54
CA THR A 139 -3.26 24.01 13.17
C THR A 139 -4.41 23.91 12.19
N TYR A 140 -4.40 24.72 11.16
CA TYR A 140 -5.41 24.75 10.13
C TYR A 140 -4.84 24.40 8.76
N TYR A 141 -5.60 23.66 7.97
CA TYR A 141 -5.29 23.32 6.57
C TYR A 141 -6.15 24.15 5.63
N TRP A 142 -5.50 24.90 4.76
CA TRP A 142 -6.18 25.74 3.77
C TRP A 142 -6.77 24.90 2.64
N GLN A 143 -8.10 24.94 2.49
CA GLN A 143 -8.88 24.30 1.43
C GLN A 143 -8.78 22.77 1.32
N HIS A 144 -7.61 22.17 1.53
CA HIS A 144 -7.41 20.73 1.37
C HIS A 144 -6.55 20.13 2.48
N GLN A 145 -7.15 19.22 3.24
CA GLN A 145 -6.49 18.44 4.28
C GLN A 145 -6.33 16.99 3.83
N PRO A 146 -5.10 16.45 3.68
CA PRO A 146 -4.89 15.04 3.38
C PRO A 146 -5.19 14.17 4.60
N PHE A 147 -5.55 12.89 4.36
CA PHE A 147 -5.80 11.94 5.44
C PHE A 147 -4.60 11.76 6.38
N SER A 148 -3.38 11.80 5.83
CA SER A 148 -2.13 11.75 6.60
C SER A 148 -2.01 12.90 7.60
N ALA A 149 -2.45 14.10 7.24
CA ALA A 149 -2.44 15.25 8.14
C ALA A 149 -3.33 15.02 9.36
N ARG A 150 -4.54 14.48 9.15
CA ARG A 150 -5.45 14.14 10.24
C ARG A 150 -4.86 13.08 11.17
N PHE A 151 -4.20 12.08 10.61
CA PHE A 151 -3.52 11.04 11.39
C PHE A 151 -2.37 11.59 12.23
N TYR A 152 -1.44 12.32 11.60
CA TYR A 152 -0.25 12.83 12.30
C TYR A 152 -0.51 14.01 13.23
N SER A 153 -1.64 14.71 13.09
CA SER A 153 -2.09 15.73 14.04
C SER A 153 -2.93 15.16 15.18
N ALA A 154 -3.12 13.84 15.26
CA ALA A 154 -4.04 13.20 16.20
C ALA A 154 -5.48 13.79 16.15
N GLY A 155 -5.90 14.22 14.96
CA GLY A 155 -7.22 14.83 14.74
C GLY A 155 -7.32 16.29 15.18
N GLN A 156 -6.25 16.93 15.61
CA GLN A 156 -6.25 18.32 16.10
C GLN A 156 -6.15 19.38 15.00
N ALA A 157 -5.78 18.98 13.77
CA ALA A 157 -5.72 19.90 12.65
C ALA A 157 -7.08 19.95 11.93
N ASP A 158 -7.62 21.15 11.79
CA ASP A 158 -8.91 21.39 11.13
C ASP A 158 -8.71 21.95 9.71
N LYS A 159 -9.67 21.64 8.85
CA LYS A 159 -9.73 22.20 7.50
C LYS A 159 -10.56 23.47 7.52
N ILE A 160 -10.03 24.56 6.92
CA ILE A 160 -10.72 25.83 6.74
C ILE A 160 -10.79 26.23 5.27
N GLN A 161 -11.80 27.01 4.91
CA GLN A 161 -11.97 27.61 3.58
C GLN A 161 -11.82 29.12 3.61
N SER A 162 -11.97 29.74 4.77
CA SER A 162 -11.80 31.19 4.98
C SER A 162 -11.06 31.45 6.29
N LEU A 163 -10.25 32.50 6.33
CA LEU A 163 -9.59 32.94 7.57
C LEU A 163 -10.57 33.41 8.64
N THR A 164 -11.82 33.71 8.28
CA THR A 164 -12.89 34.06 9.24
C THR A 164 -13.31 32.90 10.10
N GLU A 165 -12.98 31.65 9.70
CA GLU A 165 -13.28 30.43 10.47
C GLU A 165 -12.26 30.19 11.59
N VAL A 166 -11.14 30.93 11.58
CA VAL A 166 -10.08 30.78 12.57
C VAL A 166 -10.47 31.48 13.86
N LYS A 167 -10.28 30.80 14.98
CA LYS A 167 -10.43 31.41 16.30
C LYS A 167 -9.33 32.46 16.48
N SER A 168 -9.69 33.59 17.11
CA SER A 168 -8.73 34.68 17.37
C SER A 168 -7.52 34.18 18.18
N GLY A 169 -6.31 34.54 17.76
CA GLY A 169 -5.05 34.15 18.39
C GLY A 169 -4.03 33.65 17.39
N ASP A 170 -2.87 33.23 17.88
CA ASP A 170 -1.82 32.64 17.06
C ASP A 170 -2.20 31.23 16.62
N PHE A 171 -1.88 30.88 15.39
CA PHE A 171 -2.19 29.58 14.80
C PHE A 171 -1.20 29.20 13.72
N TYR A 172 -1.12 27.93 13.38
CA TYR A 172 -0.37 27.44 12.23
C TYR A 172 -1.31 27.25 11.03
N LEU A 173 -0.87 27.72 9.86
CA LEU A 173 -1.58 27.51 8.60
C LEU A 173 -0.75 26.64 7.65
N VAL A 174 -1.32 25.54 7.22
CA VAL A 174 -0.70 24.65 6.22
C VAL A 174 -1.39 24.88 4.88
N ALA A 175 -0.65 25.42 3.92
CA ALA A 175 -1.16 25.70 2.58
C ALA A 175 -0.26 25.09 1.49
N ASN A 176 -0.81 24.97 0.27
CA ASN A 176 -0.03 24.56 -0.89
C ASN A 176 1.07 25.57 -1.16
N ASN A 177 2.28 25.13 -1.52
CA ASN A 177 3.43 26.01 -1.78
C ASN A 177 3.16 27.09 -2.84
N ARG A 178 2.24 26.85 -3.78
CA ARG A 178 1.82 27.90 -4.74
C ARG A 178 1.07 29.00 -4.02
N LEU A 179 0.13 28.66 -3.15
CA LEU A 179 -0.66 29.65 -2.39
C LEU A 179 0.18 30.41 -1.36
N VAL A 180 1.13 29.72 -0.72
CA VAL A 180 2.11 30.36 0.18
C VAL A 180 2.85 31.50 -0.52
N LYS A 181 3.22 31.30 -1.80
CA LYS A 181 3.94 32.32 -2.58
C LYS A 181 3.06 33.44 -3.16
N THR A 182 1.77 33.22 -3.29
CA THR A 182 0.85 34.19 -3.95
C THR A 182 -0.08 34.87 -2.96
N GLU A 183 -0.76 34.13 -2.12
CA GLU A 183 -1.78 34.64 -1.21
C GLU A 183 -1.25 34.93 0.19
N PHE A 184 -0.20 34.21 0.61
CA PHE A 184 0.39 34.27 1.95
C PHE A 184 1.86 34.70 1.91
N ALA A 185 2.26 35.49 0.90
CA ALA A 185 3.65 35.92 0.72
C ALA A 185 4.18 36.78 1.89
N ASP A 186 3.28 37.44 2.60
CA ASP A 186 3.63 38.30 3.75
C ASP A 186 3.76 37.51 5.07
N CYS A 187 3.40 36.18 5.05
CA CYS A 187 3.53 35.34 6.22
C CYS A 187 4.91 34.67 6.26
N GLU A 188 5.49 34.57 7.44
CA GLU A 188 6.75 33.87 7.64
C GLU A 188 6.56 32.37 7.56
N ALA A 189 7.22 31.70 6.61
CA ALA A 189 7.17 30.26 6.46
C ALA A 189 8.14 29.59 7.44
N LEU A 190 7.61 28.87 8.42
CA LEU A 190 8.41 28.12 9.41
C LEU A 190 9.05 26.87 8.80
N ALA A 191 8.34 26.18 7.94
CA ALA A 191 8.83 24.98 7.27
C ALA A 191 8.12 24.75 5.92
N ASN A 192 8.83 24.14 4.99
CA ASN A 192 8.29 23.77 3.69
C ASN A 192 8.63 22.31 3.38
N ASN A 193 7.64 21.56 2.90
CA ASN A 193 7.90 20.32 2.23
C ASN A 193 7.74 20.48 0.69
N LYS A 194 7.84 19.39 -0.07
CA LYS A 194 7.71 19.43 -1.55
C LYS A 194 6.37 20.04 -2.01
N TYR A 195 5.32 19.93 -1.24
CA TYR A 195 3.95 20.23 -1.67
C TYR A 195 3.32 21.38 -0.89
N ARG A 196 3.72 21.59 0.36
CA ARG A 196 3.08 22.52 1.29
C ARG A 196 4.08 23.27 2.15
N GLY A 197 3.68 24.47 2.55
CA GLY A 197 4.35 25.27 3.57
C GLY A 197 3.54 25.32 4.86
N LEU A 198 4.23 25.39 5.98
CA LEU A 198 3.74 25.68 7.31
C LEU A 198 4.08 27.14 7.62
N LEU A 199 3.06 27.94 7.83
CA LEU A 199 3.12 29.36 8.13
C LEU A 199 2.78 29.60 9.59
#